data_3323d00a46bcf7dc65e15b7bfea6bb8b
#
_entry.id   3323d00a46bcf7dc65e15b7bfea6bb8b
#
_cell.length_a   1.000
_cell.length_b   1.000
_cell.length_c   1.000
_cell.angle_alpha   90.00
_cell.angle_beta   90.00
_cell.angle_gamma   90.00
#
_symmetry.space_group_name_H-M   'P 1'
#
loop_
_entity.id
_entity.type
_entity.pdbx_description
1 polymer ?
#
loop_
_entity_poly.entity_id
_entity_poly.type
_entity_poly.pdbx_seq_one_letter_code
_entity_poly.pdbx_strand_id
1 'polypeptide(L)'
;VNPSGRLPVSFPVSAAQLPRPKLDGDPAAPESLDPSKGQPPFDVHYIEGAEVGYRWYEKTAAKPQFAFGYGLSYTRFTYGGLKVSGGTSLSATFTVTNSGKRSGIETPQLYVAGEGRTRRLVGFARVSLKPGERRTITLKADPRVLATFDGAAHRWRPARGRYAVTVGPAASEAALTGASAIR
;
A
#
# COMPACT_ATOMS: atom_id res chain seq x y z
N VAL A 1 26.69 3.48 5.67
CA VAL A 1 25.35 3.08 6.14
C VAL A 1 24.52 2.64 4.94
N ASN A 2 23.76 1.55 5.05
CA ASN A 2 22.84 1.11 4.00
C ASN A 2 21.56 1.95 4.04
N PRO A 3 21.05 2.48 2.88
CA PRO A 3 19.77 3.15 2.82
C PRO A 3 18.63 2.24 3.33
N SER A 4 17.69 2.80 4.05
CA SER A 4 16.55 2.05 4.60
C SER A 4 15.22 2.81 4.55
N GLY A 5 15.24 4.01 3.96
CA GLY A 5 14.04 4.80 3.73
C GLY A 5 13.12 4.13 2.71
N ARG A 6 11.80 4.26 2.93
CA ARG A 6 10.76 3.80 2.02
C ARG A 6 9.82 4.96 1.72
N LEU A 7 9.43 5.10 0.46
CA LEU A 7 8.52 6.17 0.05
C LEU A 7 7.13 5.95 0.67
N PRO A 8 6.58 6.95 1.38
CA PRO A 8 5.25 6.87 1.96
C PRO A 8 4.14 7.25 0.98
N VAL A 9 4.48 7.46 -0.29
CA VAL A 9 3.57 7.84 -1.38
C VAL A 9 3.98 7.15 -2.67
N SER A 10 3.07 7.09 -3.65
CA SER A 10 3.40 6.74 -5.04
C SER A 10 3.69 8.02 -5.82
N PHE A 11 4.79 8.05 -6.56
CA PHE A 11 5.12 9.15 -7.45
C PHE A 11 4.64 8.85 -8.87
N PRO A 12 3.85 9.72 -9.49
CA PRO A 12 3.41 9.56 -10.87
C PRO A 12 4.57 9.77 -11.85
N VAL A 13 4.45 9.21 -13.06
CA VAL A 13 5.32 9.58 -14.20
C VAL A 13 5.00 10.98 -14.68
N SER A 14 3.72 11.37 -14.62
CA SER A 14 3.23 12.70 -14.96
C SER A 14 1.91 13.00 -14.25
N ALA A 15 1.48 14.25 -14.24
CA ALA A 15 0.20 14.67 -13.68
C ALA A 15 -1.00 13.95 -14.31
N ALA A 16 -0.89 13.48 -15.55
CA ALA A 16 -1.95 12.73 -16.22
C ALA A 16 -2.33 11.41 -15.55
N GLN A 17 -1.45 10.87 -14.68
CA GLN A 17 -1.73 9.67 -13.89
C GLN A 17 -2.49 9.95 -12.59
N LEU A 18 -2.66 11.20 -12.22
CA LEU A 18 -3.41 11.57 -11.02
C LEU A 18 -4.92 11.38 -11.26
N PRO A 19 -5.71 11.12 -10.21
CA PRO A 19 -7.18 11.09 -10.31
C PRO A 19 -7.75 12.39 -10.87
N ARG A 20 -7.10 13.50 -10.52
CA ARG A 20 -7.46 14.85 -10.98
C ARG A 20 -6.23 15.49 -11.61
N PRO A 21 -6.01 15.28 -12.92
CA PRO A 21 -4.86 15.88 -13.64
C PRO A 21 -4.93 17.41 -13.68
N LYS A 22 -6.12 17.99 -13.63
CA LYS A 22 -6.39 19.41 -13.38
C LYS A 22 -6.95 19.54 -11.96
N LEU A 23 -6.37 20.41 -11.17
CA LEU A 23 -6.84 20.66 -9.81
C LEU A 23 -8.03 21.64 -9.83
N ASP A 24 -9.04 21.35 -9.02
CA ASP A 24 -10.09 22.30 -8.75
C ASP A 24 -9.47 23.54 -8.08
N GLY A 25 -9.84 24.74 -8.52
CA GLY A 25 -9.27 25.99 -8.01
C GLY A 25 -7.79 26.19 -8.34
N ASP A 26 -7.29 25.60 -9.43
CA ASP A 26 -5.90 25.76 -9.87
C ASP A 26 -5.53 27.25 -10.01
N PRO A 27 -4.55 27.75 -9.23
CA PRO A 27 -4.13 29.13 -9.29
C PRO A 27 -3.51 29.53 -10.64
N ALA A 28 -3.09 28.58 -11.46
CA ALA A 28 -2.63 28.82 -12.81
C ALA A 28 -3.78 28.99 -13.82
N ALA A 29 -5.03 28.71 -13.42
CA ALA A 29 -6.18 29.00 -14.25
C ALA A 29 -6.45 30.51 -14.26
N PRO A 30 -6.48 31.17 -15.44
CA PRO A 30 -6.53 32.63 -15.55
C PRO A 30 -7.81 33.27 -14.95
N GLU A 31 -8.80 32.45 -14.63
CA GLU A 31 -10.09 32.91 -14.11
C GLU A 31 -10.12 33.06 -12.58
N SER A 32 -9.06 32.68 -11.86
CA SER A 32 -9.13 32.46 -10.42
C SER A 32 -8.40 33.46 -9.54
N LEU A 33 -7.62 34.39 -10.08
CA LEU A 33 -6.73 35.19 -9.23
C LEU A 33 -6.88 36.70 -9.42
N ASP A 34 -7.73 37.30 -8.61
CA ASP A 34 -7.51 38.65 -8.12
C ASP A 34 -6.82 38.54 -6.74
N PRO A 35 -5.50 38.79 -6.63
CA PRO A 35 -4.80 38.66 -5.35
C PRO A 35 -5.32 39.57 -4.25
N SER A 36 -6.08 40.63 -4.61
CA SER A 36 -6.69 41.58 -3.66
C SER A 36 -7.97 41.04 -3.02
N LYS A 37 -8.61 40.06 -3.67
CA LYS A 37 -9.87 39.48 -3.23
C LYS A 37 -9.72 38.10 -2.58
N GLY A 38 -8.49 37.58 -2.53
CA GLY A 38 -8.25 36.21 -2.12
C GLY A 38 -8.77 35.20 -3.16
N GLN A 39 -8.55 33.92 -2.90
CA GLN A 39 -9.06 32.87 -3.77
C GLN A 39 -10.56 32.69 -3.52
N PRO A 40 -11.42 32.75 -4.55
CA PRO A 40 -12.85 32.49 -4.37
C PRO A 40 -13.04 31.05 -3.88
N PRO A 41 -14.08 30.80 -3.08
CA PRO A 41 -14.42 29.45 -2.68
C PRO A 41 -14.72 28.59 -3.93
N PHE A 42 -14.22 27.34 -3.95
CA PHE A 42 -14.47 26.37 -5.01
C PHE A 42 -14.74 24.99 -4.41
N ASP A 43 -15.52 24.18 -5.11
CA ASP A 43 -15.81 22.82 -4.71
C ASP A 43 -14.66 21.90 -5.10
N VAL A 44 -14.27 21.01 -4.18
CA VAL A 44 -13.27 19.97 -4.43
C VAL A 44 -13.97 18.64 -4.62
N HIS A 45 -13.84 18.06 -5.81
CA HIS A 45 -14.48 16.80 -6.17
C HIS A 45 -13.52 15.63 -6.02
N TYR A 46 -13.74 14.76 -5.03
CA TYR A 46 -12.96 13.55 -4.80
C TYR A 46 -13.50 12.38 -5.64
N ILE A 47 -13.30 12.44 -6.96
CA ILE A 47 -13.80 11.44 -7.91
C ILE A 47 -13.20 10.05 -7.73
N GLU A 48 -12.03 9.99 -7.13
CA GLU A 48 -11.34 8.74 -6.78
C GLU A 48 -11.97 8.01 -5.60
N GLY A 49 -12.71 8.73 -4.75
CA GLY A 49 -13.29 8.20 -3.52
C GLY A 49 -12.21 7.64 -2.58
N ALA A 50 -12.37 6.40 -2.17
CA ALA A 50 -11.40 5.73 -1.29
C ALA A 50 -10.19 5.15 -2.03
N GLU A 51 -10.13 5.23 -3.37
CA GLU A 51 -9.07 4.64 -4.19
C GLU A 51 -7.94 5.63 -4.43
N VAL A 52 -7.25 6.04 -3.36
CA VAL A 52 -6.14 7.00 -3.38
C VAL A 52 -4.78 6.31 -3.34
N GLY A 53 -3.72 7.02 -3.76
CA GLY A 53 -2.34 6.56 -3.72
C GLY A 53 -2.14 5.26 -4.52
N TYR A 54 -1.45 4.27 -3.93
CA TYR A 54 -1.17 2.99 -4.61
C TYR A 54 -2.44 2.24 -5.05
N ARG A 55 -3.60 2.47 -4.41
CA ARG A 55 -4.88 1.86 -4.78
C ARG A 55 -5.42 2.42 -6.09
N TRP A 56 -5.23 3.72 -6.34
CA TRP A 56 -5.54 4.34 -7.61
C TRP A 56 -4.74 3.71 -8.76
N TYR A 57 -3.44 3.54 -8.57
CA TYR A 57 -2.57 2.90 -9.57
C TYR A 57 -2.98 1.44 -9.84
N GLU A 58 -3.40 0.72 -8.83
CA GLU A 58 -3.92 -0.64 -9.00
C GLU A 58 -5.26 -0.65 -9.76
N LYS A 59 -6.20 0.22 -9.39
CA LYS A 59 -7.51 0.35 -10.04
C LYS A 59 -7.39 0.71 -11.51
N THR A 60 -6.48 1.60 -11.86
CA THR A 60 -6.27 2.08 -13.23
C THR A 60 -5.25 1.26 -14.02
N ALA A 61 -4.62 0.26 -13.40
CA ALA A 61 -3.51 -0.51 -13.95
C ALA A 61 -2.32 0.37 -14.42
N ALA A 62 -2.23 1.62 -13.95
CA ALA A 62 -1.15 2.52 -14.27
C ALA A 62 0.10 2.15 -13.45
N LYS A 63 1.28 2.37 -14.05
CA LYS A 63 2.56 2.15 -13.36
C LYS A 63 3.12 3.50 -12.90
N PRO A 64 3.27 3.74 -11.59
CA PRO A 64 3.92 4.95 -11.10
C PRO A 64 5.42 4.94 -11.41
N GLN A 65 6.05 6.11 -11.41
CA GLN A 65 7.51 6.24 -11.49
C GLN A 65 8.18 5.55 -10.30
N PHE A 66 7.66 5.81 -9.10
CA PHE A 66 8.05 5.11 -7.88
C PHE A 66 6.80 4.71 -7.11
N ALA A 67 6.70 3.43 -6.78
CA ALA A 67 5.57 2.91 -6.02
C ALA A 67 5.67 3.27 -4.53
N PHE A 68 4.55 3.28 -3.84
CA PHE A 68 4.51 3.28 -2.38
C PHE A 68 5.37 2.13 -1.83
N GLY A 69 6.23 2.43 -0.88
CA GLY A 69 7.17 1.45 -0.31
C GLY A 69 8.49 1.32 -1.06
N TYR A 70 8.65 1.94 -2.23
CA TYR A 70 9.92 1.93 -2.96
C TYR A 70 11.05 2.48 -2.12
N GLY A 71 12.24 1.88 -2.23
CA GLY A 71 13.45 2.34 -1.57
C GLY A 71 14.71 1.69 -2.11
N LEU A 72 15.82 2.38 -1.94
CA LEU A 72 17.13 1.91 -2.36
C LEU A 72 17.80 1.06 -1.28
N SER A 73 18.66 0.12 -1.70
CA SER A 73 19.50 -0.66 -0.80
C SER A 73 20.79 -1.08 -1.50
N TYR A 74 21.90 -1.13 -0.76
CA TYR A 74 23.18 -1.70 -1.24
C TYR A 74 23.27 -3.21 -0.98
N THR A 75 22.21 -3.81 -0.49
CA THR A 75 22.10 -5.27 -0.32
C THR A 75 20.81 -5.77 -0.96
N ARG A 76 20.61 -7.07 -0.98
CA ARG A 76 19.43 -7.71 -1.57
C ARG A 76 18.73 -8.55 -0.53
N PHE A 77 17.41 -8.59 -0.61
CA PHE A 77 16.57 -9.40 0.25
C PHE A 77 15.75 -10.38 -0.58
N THR A 78 15.62 -11.60 -0.08
CA THR A 78 14.76 -12.62 -0.68
C THR A 78 13.69 -13.03 0.31
N TYR A 79 12.53 -13.39 -0.23
CA TYR A 79 11.35 -13.78 0.53
C TYR A 79 11.02 -15.24 0.26
N GLY A 80 10.48 -15.97 1.25
CA GLY A 80 10.09 -17.35 1.07
C GLY A 80 9.19 -17.88 2.18
N GLY A 81 8.68 -19.10 1.99
CA GLY A 81 7.98 -19.85 3.02
C GLY A 81 6.66 -19.24 3.48
N LEU A 82 5.89 -18.60 2.58
CA LEU A 82 4.61 -17.98 2.95
C LEU A 82 3.60 -19.01 3.43
N LYS A 83 3.07 -18.77 4.63
CA LYS A 83 1.91 -19.47 5.21
C LYS A 83 0.87 -18.40 5.56
N VAL A 84 -0.35 -18.57 5.06
CA VAL A 84 -1.46 -17.66 5.32
C VAL A 84 -2.50 -18.39 6.16
N SER A 85 -2.93 -17.77 7.25
CA SER A 85 -4.00 -18.24 8.11
C SER A 85 -5.17 -17.27 8.08
N GLY A 86 -6.38 -17.81 8.12
CA GLY A 86 -7.64 -17.07 8.18
C GLY A 86 -8.41 -17.35 9.49
N GLY A 87 -9.68 -17.02 9.50
CA GLY A 87 -10.57 -17.14 10.64
C GLY A 87 -11.27 -15.82 10.93
N THR A 88 -11.16 -15.28 12.13
CA THR A 88 -11.71 -13.94 12.48
C THR A 88 -10.86 -12.79 11.92
N SER A 89 -9.63 -13.07 11.50
CA SER A 89 -8.70 -12.14 10.87
C SER A 89 -7.74 -12.91 9.98
N LEU A 90 -6.84 -12.20 9.30
CA LEU A 90 -5.81 -12.77 8.46
C LEU A 90 -4.43 -12.60 9.10
N SER A 91 -3.60 -13.63 8.99
CA SER A 91 -2.18 -13.52 9.30
C SER A 91 -1.34 -14.18 8.22
N ALA A 92 -0.14 -13.63 8.02
CA ALA A 92 0.85 -14.16 7.09
C ALA A 92 2.16 -14.36 7.82
N THR A 93 2.70 -15.57 7.77
CA THR A 93 4.04 -15.92 8.26
C THR A 93 4.93 -16.25 7.08
N PHE A 94 6.10 -15.64 7.00
CA PHE A 94 7.06 -15.80 5.91
C PHE A 94 8.48 -15.52 6.40
N THR A 95 9.48 -15.84 5.56
CA THR A 95 10.88 -15.57 5.88
C THR A 95 11.41 -14.46 4.99
N VAL A 96 12.28 -13.61 5.55
CA VAL A 96 13.10 -12.67 4.81
C VAL A 96 14.56 -13.01 5.07
N THR A 97 15.37 -13.07 4.02
CA THR A 97 16.80 -13.37 4.07
C THR A 97 17.58 -12.24 3.41
N ASN A 98 18.61 -11.73 4.04
CA ASN A 98 19.56 -10.86 3.38
C ASN A 98 20.52 -11.70 2.53
N SER A 99 20.27 -11.75 1.24
CA SER A 99 21.08 -12.51 0.26
C SER A 99 22.28 -11.74 -0.28
N GLY A 100 22.48 -10.48 0.15
CA GLY A 100 23.60 -9.66 -0.27
C GLY A 100 24.75 -9.69 0.72
N LYS A 101 25.76 -8.84 0.47
CA LYS A 101 27.04 -8.81 1.22
C LYS A 101 27.11 -7.73 2.28
N ARG A 102 26.09 -6.90 2.46
CA ARG A 102 26.05 -5.81 3.44
C ARG A 102 24.87 -5.97 4.38
N SER A 103 25.05 -5.57 5.63
CA SER A 103 23.92 -5.46 6.56
C SER A 103 22.94 -4.40 6.05
N GLY A 104 21.66 -4.67 6.19
CA GLY A 104 20.61 -3.78 5.73
C GLY A 104 19.32 -3.95 6.49
N ILE A 105 18.40 -3.03 6.25
CA ILE A 105 17.06 -3.06 6.83
C ILE A 105 16.07 -3.27 5.69
N GLU A 106 15.23 -4.29 5.84
CA GLU A 106 14.11 -4.54 4.94
C GLU A 106 12.79 -4.16 5.63
N THR A 107 11.81 -3.74 4.83
CA THR A 107 10.48 -3.38 5.32
C THR A 107 9.42 -4.17 4.53
N PRO A 108 9.25 -5.47 4.83
CA PRO A 108 8.20 -6.26 4.20
C PRO A 108 6.82 -5.70 4.54
N GLN A 109 5.97 -5.65 3.54
CA GLN A 109 4.61 -5.13 3.59
C GLN A 109 3.63 -6.25 3.25
N LEU A 110 2.54 -6.33 4.00
CA LEU A 110 1.44 -7.27 3.80
C LEU A 110 0.24 -6.54 3.24
N TYR A 111 -0.20 -6.98 2.08
CA TYR A 111 -1.39 -6.47 1.41
C TYR A 111 -2.45 -7.56 1.29
N VAL A 112 -3.70 -7.17 1.39
CA VAL A 112 -4.85 -8.07 1.17
C VAL A 112 -5.89 -7.42 0.28
N ALA A 113 -6.52 -8.24 -0.57
CA ALA A 113 -7.64 -7.84 -1.41
C ALA A 113 -8.77 -8.84 -1.24
N GLY A 114 -9.96 -8.35 -0.90
CA GLY A 114 -11.20 -9.10 -1.06
C GLY A 114 -11.60 -9.15 -2.53
N GLU A 115 -12.56 -10.01 -2.86
CA GLU A 115 -13.05 -10.15 -4.23
C GLU A 115 -13.57 -8.81 -4.80
N GLY A 116 -13.13 -8.47 -6.00
CA GLY A 116 -13.49 -7.23 -6.69
C GLY A 116 -12.99 -5.94 -6.04
N ARG A 117 -12.03 -6.01 -5.10
CA ARG A 117 -11.51 -4.84 -4.38
C ARG A 117 -10.00 -4.68 -4.59
N THR A 118 -9.56 -3.44 -4.60
CA THR A 118 -8.12 -3.09 -4.58
C THR A 118 -7.47 -3.55 -3.27
N ARG A 119 -6.18 -3.84 -3.35
CA ARG A 119 -5.39 -4.25 -2.18
C ARG A 119 -5.33 -3.15 -1.13
N ARG A 120 -5.32 -3.57 0.12
CA ARG A 120 -5.06 -2.71 1.29
C ARG A 120 -3.81 -3.17 2.00
N LEU A 121 -2.93 -2.25 2.35
CA LEU A 121 -1.83 -2.50 3.29
C LEU A 121 -2.44 -2.76 4.67
N VAL A 122 -2.17 -3.92 5.22
CA VAL A 122 -2.73 -4.36 6.51
C VAL A 122 -1.67 -4.63 7.57
N GLY A 123 -0.41 -4.59 7.18
CA GLY A 123 0.71 -4.76 8.11
C GLY A 123 2.05 -4.56 7.43
N PHE A 124 3.05 -4.22 8.22
CA PHE A 124 4.45 -4.15 7.82
C PHE A 124 5.35 -4.39 9.03
N ALA A 125 6.61 -4.70 8.77
CA ALA A 125 7.63 -4.81 9.80
C ALA A 125 8.93 -4.17 9.32
N ARG A 126 9.74 -3.68 10.24
CA ARG A 126 11.09 -3.21 9.95
C ARG A 126 12.10 -4.18 10.52
N VAL A 127 12.91 -4.80 9.66
CA VAL A 127 13.77 -5.92 10.02
C VAL A 127 15.21 -5.65 9.60
N SER A 128 16.11 -5.60 10.59
CA SER A 128 17.55 -5.48 10.35
C SER A 128 18.16 -6.88 10.20
N LEU A 129 18.93 -7.09 9.13
CA LEU A 129 19.53 -8.38 8.79
C LEU A 129 21.00 -8.20 8.39
N LYS A 130 21.89 -9.00 8.96
CA LYS A 130 23.27 -9.17 8.53
C LYS A 130 23.32 -9.98 7.22
N PRO A 131 24.44 -9.95 6.47
CA PRO A 131 24.64 -10.84 5.33
C PRO A 131 24.35 -12.31 5.69
N GLY A 132 23.54 -12.99 4.90
CA GLY A 132 23.12 -14.37 5.11
C GLY A 132 22.07 -14.56 6.21
N GLU A 133 21.77 -13.57 7.04
CA GLU A 133 20.79 -13.69 8.11
C GLU A 133 19.39 -13.87 7.54
N ARG A 134 18.64 -14.79 8.17
CA ARG A 134 17.23 -15.06 7.88
C ARG A 134 16.39 -14.79 9.12
N ARG A 135 15.21 -14.21 8.91
CA ARG A 135 14.23 -14.01 9.97
C ARG A 135 12.83 -14.41 9.53
N THR A 136 12.15 -15.15 10.38
CA THR A 136 10.72 -15.44 10.22
C THR A 136 9.92 -14.27 10.79
N ILE A 137 8.94 -13.81 10.05
CA ILE A 137 8.08 -12.67 10.37
C ILE A 137 6.64 -13.14 10.29
N THR A 138 5.84 -12.74 11.28
CA THR A 138 4.40 -12.92 11.26
C THR A 138 3.74 -11.55 11.32
N LEU A 139 2.96 -11.21 10.29
CA LEU A 139 2.13 -10.02 10.24
C LEU A 139 0.67 -10.42 10.37
N LYS A 140 -0.07 -9.70 11.22
CA LYS A 140 -1.50 -9.89 11.42
C LYS A 140 -2.25 -8.67 10.89
N ALA A 141 -3.29 -8.90 10.11
CA ALA A 141 -4.19 -7.84 9.67
C ALA A 141 -5.06 -7.38 10.84
N ASP A 142 -5.16 -6.07 11.05
CA ASP A 142 -6.17 -5.51 11.95
C ASP A 142 -7.56 -5.72 11.29
N PRO A 143 -8.49 -6.44 11.95
CA PRO A 143 -9.83 -6.67 11.39
C PRO A 143 -10.56 -5.38 11.01
N ARG A 144 -10.30 -4.27 11.69
CA ARG A 144 -10.91 -2.97 11.40
C ARG A 144 -10.54 -2.44 10.02
N VAL A 145 -9.31 -2.71 9.55
CA VAL A 145 -8.87 -2.32 8.20
C VAL A 145 -9.63 -3.07 7.12
N LEU A 146 -10.15 -4.26 7.44
CA LEU A 146 -10.93 -5.12 6.54
C LEU A 146 -12.44 -4.94 6.70
N ALA A 147 -12.85 -4.08 7.64
CA ALA A 147 -14.26 -3.86 7.91
C ALA A 147 -14.88 -2.86 6.93
N THR A 148 -16.17 -3.05 6.67
CA THR A 148 -17.05 -2.11 5.99
C THR A 148 -18.11 -1.64 6.98
N PHE A 149 -18.46 -0.36 6.95
CA PHE A 149 -19.53 0.17 7.77
C PHE A 149 -20.89 -0.29 7.22
N ASP A 150 -21.66 -0.95 8.08
CA ASP A 150 -23.03 -1.34 7.80
C ASP A 150 -23.97 -0.22 8.33
N GLY A 151 -24.47 0.63 7.42
CA GLY A 151 -25.27 1.78 7.76
C GLY A 151 -26.63 1.42 8.39
N ALA A 152 -27.20 0.27 8.07
CA ALA A 152 -28.46 -0.19 8.65
C ALA A 152 -28.28 -0.69 10.08
N ALA A 153 -27.16 -1.36 10.35
CA ALA A 153 -26.83 -1.88 11.67
C ALA A 153 -25.96 -0.92 12.51
N HIS A 154 -25.62 0.24 11.99
CA HIS A 154 -24.73 1.25 12.60
C HIS A 154 -23.44 0.66 13.20
N ARG A 155 -22.80 -0.29 12.50
CA ARG A 155 -21.58 -0.94 12.99
C ARG A 155 -20.63 -1.35 11.89
N TRP A 156 -19.34 -1.44 12.22
CA TRP A 156 -18.31 -2.00 11.37
C TRP A 156 -18.36 -3.52 11.40
N ARG A 157 -18.32 -4.13 10.22
CA ARG A 157 -18.24 -5.58 10.05
C ARG A 157 -17.08 -5.94 9.14
N PRO A 158 -16.17 -6.85 9.55
CA PRO A 158 -15.22 -7.45 8.63
C PRO A 158 -15.97 -8.17 7.52
N ALA A 159 -15.59 -7.90 6.28
CA ALA A 159 -16.20 -8.60 5.15
C ALA A 159 -15.75 -10.06 5.18
N ARG A 160 -16.69 -10.98 5.30
CA ARG A 160 -16.44 -12.42 5.17
C ARG A 160 -16.10 -12.74 3.72
N GLY A 161 -15.35 -13.80 3.49
CA GLY A 161 -15.02 -14.26 2.16
C GLY A 161 -13.54 -14.57 1.97
N ARG A 162 -13.18 -14.84 0.72
CA ARG A 162 -11.80 -15.14 0.33
C ARG A 162 -11.03 -13.85 0.10
N TYR A 163 -9.79 -13.84 0.55
CA TYR A 163 -8.85 -12.76 0.36
C TYR A 163 -7.59 -13.25 -0.33
N ALA A 164 -7.19 -12.56 -1.37
CA ALA A 164 -5.84 -12.66 -1.89
C ALA A 164 -4.88 -11.95 -0.94
N VAL A 165 -3.72 -12.54 -0.73
CA VAL A 165 -2.67 -12.05 0.17
C VAL A 165 -1.40 -11.88 -0.62
N THR A 166 -0.77 -10.72 -0.48
CA THR A 166 0.49 -10.39 -1.15
C THR A 166 1.48 -9.86 -0.12
N VAL A 167 2.71 -10.35 -0.17
CA VAL A 167 3.83 -9.85 0.63
C VAL A 167 4.92 -9.36 -0.32
N GLY A 168 5.47 -8.18 -0.05
CA GLY A 168 6.56 -7.62 -0.86
C GLY A 168 7.20 -6.39 -0.25
N PRO A 169 8.25 -5.85 -0.86
CA PRO A 169 8.95 -4.65 -0.38
C PRO A 169 8.22 -3.35 -0.71
N ALA A 170 7.34 -3.38 -1.72
CA ALA A 170 6.61 -2.21 -2.19
C ALA A 170 5.24 -2.61 -2.77
N ALA A 171 4.35 -1.66 -2.95
CA ALA A 171 2.99 -1.91 -3.45
C ALA A 171 2.94 -2.49 -4.86
N SER A 172 3.93 -2.20 -5.71
CA SER A 172 4.05 -2.74 -7.07
C SER A 172 4.82 -4.06 -7.16
N GLU A 173 5.41 -4.54 -6.05
CA GLU A 173 6.31 -5.68 -6.04
C GLU A 173 5.77 -6.81 -5.15
N ALA A 174 5.17 -7.81 -5.80
CA ALA A 174 4.72 -9.03 -5.12
C ALA A 174 5.87 -10.05 -5.07
N ALA A 175 6.50 -10.22 -3.90
CA ALA A 175 7.51 -11.26 -3.70
C ALA A 175 6.87 -12.62 -3.40
N LEU A 176 5.75 -12.64 -2.66
CA LEU A 176 5.00 -13.84 -2.30
C LEU A 176 3.50 -13.57 -2.44
N THR A 177 2.77 -14.59 -2.90
CA THR A 177 1.30 -14.55 -3.00
C THR A 177 0.67 -15.77 -2.38
N GLY A 178 -0.52 -15.61 -1.83
CA GLY A 178 -1.31 -16.65 -1.22
C GLY A 178 -2.77 -16.23 -1.08
N ALA A 179 -3.55 -17.03 -0.41
CA ALA A 179 -4.94 -16.70 -0.10
C ALA A 179 -5.41 -17.38 1.17
N SER A 180 -6.39 -16.79 1.83
CA SER A 180 -7.15 -17.40 2.93
C SER A 180 -8.54 -16.76 3.02
N ALA A 181 -9.34 -17.19 4.00
CA ALA A 181 -10.69 -16.70 4.17
C ALA A 181 -10.94 -16.17 5.58
N ILE A 182 -11.74 -15.11 5.67
CA ILE A 182 -12.40 -14.66 6.92
C ILE A 182 -13.78 -15.33 6.98
N ARG A 183 -14.06 -15.92 8.13
CA ARG A 183 -15.30 -16.68 8.41
C ARG A 183 -16.14 -16.00 9.48
#